data_fd02724d08ed44b414233aef2c07bccb
#
_entry.id   fd02724d08ed44b414233aef2c07bccb
#
_cell.length_a   1.000
_cell.length_b   1.000
_cell.length_c   1.000
_cell.angle_alpha   90.00
_cell.angle_beta   90.00
_cell.angle_gamma   90.00
#
_symmetry.space_group_name_H-M   'P 1'
#
loop_
_entity.id
_entity.type
_entity.pdbx_description
1 polymer ?
#
loop_
_entity_poly.entity_id
_entity_poly.type
_entity_poly.pdbx_seq_one_letter_code
_entity_poly.pdbx_strand_id
1 'polypeptide(L)'
;MLFSNHLVNIAYIHEEGTAMAQIRIHVLHCGKIGVAPNLPASAQWRWPAKADARRLKSGARIWLPVSSYLVEHPKGLFLVDAGLPRTVSPTGIEDRAAQLRMFGRGWYTLVHSVVEPGQSIGEQLAVRGIRPQDLDYVLFSHLDPDHVAGISEVRGAKRLLVA
;
A
#
# COMPACT_ATOMS: atom_id res chain seq x y z
N MET A 1 6.31 9.64 14.11
CA MET A 1 4.94 10.09 13.81
C MET A 1 4.15 8.86 13.44
N LEU A 2 3.24 8.42 14.30
CA LEU A 2 2.40 7.24 14.03
C LEU A 2 1.32 7.68 13.04
N PHE A 3 1.32 7.10 11.85
CA PHE A 3 0.21 7.25 10.92
C PHE A 3 -0.97 6.46 11.49
N SER A 4 -2.03 7.15 11.89
CA SER A 4 -3.23 6.48 12.38
C SER A 4 -4.10 6.02 11.20
N ASN A 5 -4.63 4.81 11.29
CA ASN A 5 -5.64 4.34 10.34
C ASN A 5 -6.91 5.19 10.51
N HIS A 6 -7.47 5.66 9.43
CA HIS A 6 -8.67 6.48 9.41
C HIS A 6 -9.85 5.69 8.87
N LEU A 7 -11.04 5.93 9.44
CA LEU A 7 -12.30 5.40 8.96
C LEU A 7 -13.11 6.54 8.34
N VAL A 8 -13.50 6.39 7.09
CA VAL A 8 -14.41 7.30 6.39
C VAL A 8 -15.73 6.57 6.16
N ASN A 9 -16.83 7.16 6.62
CA ASN A 9 -18.17 6.65 6.40
C ASN A 9 -18.86 7.48 5.32
N ILE A 10 -19.38 6.80 4.30
CA ILE A 10 -20.16 7.41 3.22
C ILE A 10 -21.53 6.76 3.24
N ALA A 11 -22.57 7.59 3.44
CA ALA A 11 -23.95 7.17 3.27
C ALA A 11 -24.41 7.53 1.85
N TYR A 12 -25.06 6.60 1.15
CA TYR A 12 -25.67 6.87 -0.14
C TYR A 12 -27.09 6.32 -0.18
N ILE A 13 -27.96 6.98 -0.97
CA ILE A 13 -29.33 6.52 -1.18
C ILE A 13 -29.32 5.52 -2.32
N HIS A 14 -29.84 4.31 -2.07
CA HIS A 14 -30.06 3.34 -3.12
C HIS A 14 -31.24 3.79 -4.00
N GLU A 15 -31.18 3.58 -5.31
CA GLU A 15 -32.21 4.05 -6.28
C GLU A 15 -33.64 3.57 -5.97
N GLU A 16 -33.81 2.54 -5.15
CA GLU A 16 -35.13 2.03 -4.74
C GLU A 16 -35.73 2.72 -3.49
N GLY A 17 -35.12 3.77 -2.99
CA GLY A 17 -35.74 4.71 -2.02
C GLY A 17 -35.98 4.20 -0.59
N THR A 18 -35.53 2.99 -0.21
CA THR A 18 -35.98 2.36 1.05
C THR A 18 -34.89 2.06 2.08
N ALA A 19 -33.60 2.17 1.78
CA ALA A 19 -32.54 2.00 2.77
C ALA A 19 -31.33 2.87 2.48
N MET A 20 -30.86 3.59 3.49
CA MET A 20 -29.55 4.22 3.49
C MET A 20 -28.50 3.12 3.55
N ALA A 21 -27.84 2.83 2.45
CA ALA A 21 -26.70 1.92 2.45
C ALA A 21 -25.45 2.68 2.92
N GLN A 22 -24.72 2.12 3.87
CA GLN A 22 -23.50 2.71 4.40
C GLN A 22 -22.29 2.04 3.77
N ILE A 23 -21.42 2.84 3.15
CA ILE A 23 -20.08 2.42 2.74
C ILE A 23 -19.10 2.89 3.80
N ARG A 24 -18.20 1.96 4.24
CA ARG A 24 -17.10 2.30 5.12
C ARG A 24 -15.79 2.13 4.38
N ILE A 25 -14.93 3.13 4.48
CA ILE A 25 -13.59 3.09 3.89
C ILE A 25 -12.58 3.21 5.03
N HIS A 26 -11.78 2.16 5.19
CA HIS A 26 -10.67 2.14 6.13
C HIS A 26 -9.38 2.46 5.39
N VAL A 27 -8.68 3.49 5.80
CA VAL A 27 -7.35 3.81 5.31
C VAL A 27 -6.34 3.01 6.13
N LEU A 28 -5.63 2.11 5.47
CA LEU A 28 -4.67 1.19 6.07
C LEU A 28 -3.26 1.60 5.65
N HIS A 29 -2.44 2.02 6.60
CA HIS A 29 -1.05 2.38 6.31
C HIS A 29 -0.17 1.12 6.29
N CYS A 30 0.24 0.72 5.10
CA CYS A 30 0.98 -0.52 4.82
C CYS A 30 2.49 -0.28 4.71
N GLY A 31 3.05 0.44 5.68
CA GLY A 31 4.45 0.81 5.71
C GLY A 31 4.73 2.20 5.13
N LYS A 32 5.99 2.42 4.80
CA LYS A 32 6.49 3.69 4.23
C LYS A 32 7.59 3.43 3.23
N ILE A 33 7.71 4.32 2.24
CA ILE A 33 8.81 4.34 1.29
C ILE A 33 9.67 5.57 1.49
N GLY A 34 10.99 5.38 1.44
CA GLY A 34 11.99 6.45 1.47
C GLY A 34 12.47 6.75 0.06
N VAL A 35 12.16 7.94 -0.45
CA VAL A 35 12.50 8.39 -1.80
C VAL A 35 13.45 9.58 -1.77
N ALA A 36 14.13 9.86 -2.89
CA ALA A 36 14.95 11.06 -3.00
C ALA A 36 14.10 12.32 -2.81
N PRO A 37 14.61 13.37 -2.13
CA PRO A 37 13.84 14.56 -1.79
C PRO A 37 13.24 15.32 -2.97
N ASN A 38 13.81 15.16 -4.16
CA ASN A 38 13.34 15.81 -5.39
C ASN A 38 12.30 14.98 -6.15
N LEU A 39 12.06 13.72 -5.76
CA LEU A 39 11.12 12.86 -6.47
C LEU A 39 9.65 13.34 -6.36
N PRO A 40 9.14 13.70 -5.18
CA PRO A 40 7.76 14.18 -5.04
C PRO A 40 7.53 15.58 -5.63
N ALA A 41 8.59 16.39 -5.77
CA ALA A 41 8.49 17.78 -6.22
C ALA A 41 8.65 17.94 -7.74
N SER A 42 9.00 16.88 -8.46
CA SER A 42 9.17 16.97 -9.92
C SER A 42 7.79 16.92 -10.59
N ALA A 43 7.18 18.09 -10.80
CA ALA A 43 5.97 18.27 -11.60
C ALA A 43 6.16 17.84 -13.08
N GLN A 44 7.36 17.43 -13.44
CA GLN A 44 7.70 16.90 -14.75
C GLN A 44 8.10 15.44 -14.60
N TRP A 45 7.12 14.57 -14.73
CA TRP A 45 7.30 13.13 -14.88
C TRP A 45 8.10 12.83 -16.16
N ARG A 46 9.41 13.01 -16.12
CA ARG A 46 10.36 12.53 -17.13
C ARG A 46 11.17 11.40 -16.48
N TRP A 47 10.67 10.21 -16.63
CA TRP A 47 11.39 8.98 -16.29
C TRP A 47 12.73 8.92 -17.05
N PRO A 48 13.71 8.36 -16.47
CA PRO A 48 14.39 8.38 -15.16
C PRO A 48 15.56 9.34 -15.15
N ALA A 49 15.50 10.40 -15.91
CA ALA A 49 16.69 11.07 -16.43
C ALA A 49 17.52 11.79 -15.36
N LYS A 50 16.99 12.08 -14.20
CA LYS A 50 17.77 12.84 -13.21
C LYS A 50 17.22 12.69 -11.78
N ALA A 51 16.94 11.48 -11.32
CA ALA A 51 17.18 11.25 -9.90
C ALA A 51 18.67 11.55 -9.71
N ASP A 52 18.97 12.72 -9.17
CA ASP A 52 20.37 13.13 -9.00
C ASP A 52 21.06 12.11 -8.11
N ALA A 53 21.78 11.19 -8.74
CA ALA A 53 22.49 10.11 -8.07
C ALA A 53 23.43 10.64 -6.95
N ARG A 54 23.82 11.92 -7.03
CA ARG A 54 24.58 12.59 -5.97
C ARG A 54 23.73 12.84 -4.72
N ARG A 55 22.44 13.16 -4.87
CA ARG A 55 21.51 13.34 -3.75
C ARG A 55 21.07 12.00 -3.14
N LEU A 56 20.98 10.93 -3.93
CA LEU A 56 20.81 9.59 -3.42
C LEU A 56 22.00 9.13 -2.57
N LYS A 57 23.22 9.54 -2.93
CA LYS A 57 24.45 9.26 -2.16
C LYS A 57 24.50 10.01 -0.83
N SER A 58 23.79 11.11 -0.64
CA SER A 58 23.78 11.88 0.62
C SER A 58 23.00 11.21 1.74
N GLY A 59 22.30 10.09 1.47
CA GLY A 59 21.47 9.40 2.47
C GLY A 59 20.19 10.14 2.88
N ALA A 60 19.99 11.38 2.41
CA ALA A 60 18.77 12.12 2.67
C ALA A 60 17.59 11.49 1.91
N ARG A 61 16.54 11.12 2.63
CA ARG A 61 15.31 10.58 2.07
C ARG A 61 14.10 11.26 2.67
N ILE A 62 13.07 11.45 1.86
CA ILE A 62 11.73 11.78 2.32
C ILE A 62 10.95 10.47 2.46
N TRP A 63 10.34 10.26 3.62
CA TRP A 63 9.52 9.09 3.90
C TRP A 63 8.06 9.41 3.64
N LEU A 64 7.45 8.64 2.74
CA LEU A 64 6.05 8.75 2.35
C LEU A 64 5.30 7.52 2.86
N PRO A 65 4.08 7.68 3.42
CA PRO A 65 3.25 6.54 3.80
C PRO A 65 2.80 5.78 2.56
N VAL A 66 2.75 4.45 2.66
CA VAL A 66 2.09 3.57 1.71
C VAL A 66 0.73 3.23 2.28
N SER A 67 -0.34 3.46 1.51
CA SER A 67 -1.71 3.27 1.96
C SER A 67 -2.47 2.31 1.06
N SER A 68 -3.27 1.46 1.69
CA SER A 68 -4.27 0.63 1.04
C SER A 68 -5.65 1.02 1.58
N TYR A 69 -6.71 0.71 0.85
CA TYR A 69 -8.06 1.09 1.25
C TYR A 69 -8.95 -0.15 1.29
N LEU A 70 -9.44 -0.48 2.49
CA LEU A 70 -10.44 -1.52 2.66
C LEU A 70 -11.83 -0.87 2.61
N VAL A 71 -12.66 -1.30 1.67
CA VAL A 71 -13.99 -0.77 1.44
C VAL A 71 -15.02 -1.83 1.79
N GLU A 72 -15.79 -1.58 2.85
CA GLU A 72 -16.98 -2.36 3.18
C GLU A 72 -18.17 -1.76 2.43
N HIS A 73 -18.69 -2.49 1.49
CA HIS A 73 -19.84 -2.10 0.67
C HIS A 73 -20.96 -3.13 0.85
N PRO A 74 -22.25 -2.77 0.82
CA PRO A 74 -23.35 -3.74 0.92
C PRO A 74 -23.30 -4.89 -0.08
N LYS A 75 -22.62 -4.69 -1.22
CA LYS A 75 -22.44 -5.71 -2.27
C LYS A 75 -21.13 -6.50 -2.17
N GLY A 76 -20.31 -6.27 -1.14
CA GLY A 76 -19.06 -7.01 -0.97
C GLY A 76 -17.95 -6.22 -0.28
N LEU A 77 -16.84 -6.91 -0.07
CA LEU A 77 -15.65 -6.41 0.59
C LEU A 77 -14.52 -6.23 -0.44
N PHE A 78 -14.01 -5.02 -0.55
CA PHE A 78 -13.04 -4.63 -1.57
C PHE A 78 -11.76 -4.11 -0.91
N LEU A 79 -10.62 -4.46 -1.49
CA LEU A 79 -9.35 -3.87 -1.15
C LEU A 79 -8.78 -3.14 -2.36
N VAL A 80 -8.34 -1.90 -2.18
CA VAL A 80 -7.58 -1.15 -3.19
C VAL A 80 -6.14 -1.10 -2.73
N ASP A 81 -5.26 -1.63 -3.57
CA ASP A 81 -3.83 -1.85 -3.35
C ASP A 81 -3.52 -2.78 -2.16
N ALA A 82 -2.39 -3.45 -2.23
CA ALA A 82 -1.95 -4.39 -1.19
C ALA A 82 -0.73 -3.89 -0.41
N GLY A 83 -0.18 -2.74 -0.80
CA GLY A 83 0.96 -2.15 -0.12
C GLY A 83 2.21 -3.02 -0.14
N LEU A 84 3.02 -2.86 0.89
CA LEU A 84 4.27 -3.59 1.09
C LEU A 84 4.06 -4.79 2.04
N PRO A 85 4.62 -5.97 1.72
CA PRO A 85 4.55 -7.12 2.61
C PRO A 85 5.55 -7.01 3.75
N ARG A 86 5.29 -7.71 4.85
CA ARG A 86 6.16 -7.80 6.01
C ARG A 86 7.57 -8.28 5.66
N THR A 87 7.70 -9.10 4.62
CA THR A 87 8.95 -9.70 4.16
C THR A 87 10.00 -8.71 3.65
N VAL A 88 9.64 -7.47 3.32
CA VAL A 88 10.62 -6.42 2.96
C VAL A 88 11.34 -5.82 4.18
N SER A 89 10.74 -6.00 5.37
CA SER A 89 11.28 -5.50 6.65
C SER A 89 10.98 -6.52 7.77
N PRO A 90 11.60 -7.72 7.76
CA PRO A 90 11.25 -8.80 8.68
C PRO A 90 11.35 -8.42 10.17
N THR A 91 12.25 -7.52 10.51
CA THR A 91 12.45 -7.02 11.88
C THR A 91 11.73 -5.70 12.18
N GLY A 92 11.02 -5.12 11.21
CA GLY A 92 10.33 -3.84 11.36
C GLY A 92 11.17 -2.61 11.05
N ILE A 93 12.43 -2.81 10.70
CA ILE A 93 13.33 -1.76 10.21
C ILE A 93 13.77 -2.06 8.79
N GLU A 94 14.43 -1.12 8.15
CA GLU A 94 14.96 -1.31 6.81
C GLU A 94 15.88 -2.55 6.74
N ASP A 95 15.57 -3.46 5.81
CA ASP A 95 16.39 -4.65 5.51
C ASP A 95 16.82 -4.64 4.05
N ARG A 96 18.07 -4.24 3.84
CA ARG A 96 18.65 -4.18 2.50
C ARG A 96 18.62 -5.54 1.77
N ALA A 97 18.93 -6.62 2.46
CA ALA A 97 19.02 -7.93 1.84
C ALA A 97 17.62 -8.43 1.42
N ALA A 98 16.62 -8.22 2.25
CA ALA A 98 15.23 -8.54 1.94
C ALA A 98 14.72 -7.75 0.73
N GLN A 99 14.97 -6.44 0.70
CA GLN A 99 14.54 -5.58 -0.40
C GLN A 99 15.26 -5.90 -1.72
N LEU A 100 16.56 -6.19 -1.66
CA LEU A 100 17.31 -6.62 -2.86
C LEU A 100 16.80 -7.95 -3.42
N ARG A 101 16.40 -8.89 -2.57
CA ARG A 101 15.80 -10.16 -3.01
C ARG A 101 14.44 -9.96 -3.67
N MET A 102 13.62 -9.06 -3.13
CA MET A 102 12.25 -8.85 -3.62
C MET A 102 12.20 -7.95 -4.84
N PHE A 103 12.90 -6.84 -4.83
CA PHE A 103 12.77 -5.78 -5.82
C PHE A 103 13.97 -5.62 -6.74
N GLY A 104 15.11 -6.21 -6.39
CA GLY A 104 16.35 -6.07 -7.13
C GLY A 104 17.07 -4.73 -6.88
N ARG A 105 18.26 -4.61 -7.49
CA ARG A 105 19.15 -3.46 -7.26
C ARG A 105 18.59 -2.14 -7.79
N GLY A 106 17.89 -2.18 -8.93
CA GLY A 106 17.35 -0.99 -9.57
C GLY A 106 16.37 -0.27 -8.65
N TRP A 107 15.37 -0.99 -8.17
CA TRP A 107 14.39 -0.42 -7.24
C TRP A 107 15.02 0.04 -5.93
N TYR A 108 15.87 -0.82 -5.31
CA TYR A 108 16.50 -0.47 -4.04
C TYR A 108 17.37 0.81 -4.13
N THR A 109 17.95 1.11 -5.29
CA THR A 109 18.71 2.35 -5.47
C THR A 109 17.82 3.59 -5.39
N LEU A 110 16.59 3.48 -5.87
CA LEU A 110 15.63 4.58 -5.95
C LEU A 110 14.76 4.70 -4.69
N VAL A 111 14.30 3.56 -4.18
CA VAL A 111 13.28 3.48 -3.12
C VAL A 111 13.75 2.52 -2.03
N HIS A 112 13.71 2.97 -0.80
CA HIS A 112 13.85 2.14 0.39
C HIS A 112 12.47 1.92 0.99
N SER A 113 12.29 0.81 1.71
CA SER A 113 10.99 0.44 2.27
C SER A 113 11.11 0.06 3.73
N VAL A 114 10.11 0.40 4.53
CA VAL A 114 10.00 -0.04 5.91
C VAL A 114 8.54 -0.41 6.19
N VAL A 115 8.35 -1.61 6.74
CA VAL A 115 7.05 -2.10 7.23
C VAL A 115 7.23 -2.51 8.68
N GLU A 116 6.68 -1.74 9.59
CA GLU A 116 6.72 -2.03 11.02
C GLU A 116 5.75 -3.18 11.38
N PRO A 117 5.93 -3.90 12.52
CA PRO A 117 4.99 -4.93 12.96
C PRO A 117 3.55 -4.41 13.01
N GLY A 118 2.62 -5.19 12.47
CA GLY A 118 1.20 -4.83 12.39
C GLY A 118 0.84 -3.95 11.18
N GLN A 119 1.80 -3.58 10.33
CA GLN A 119 1.53 -2.68 9.21
C GLN A 119 1.29 -3.40 7.87
N SER A 120 1.72 -4.66 7.69
CA SER A 120 1.41 -5.32 6.42
C SER A 120 -0.09 -5.52 6.24
N ILE A 121 -0.54 -5.60 4.99
CA ILE A 121 -1.97 -5.75 4.72
C ILE A 121 -2.54 -7.02 5.35
N GLY A 122 -1.79 -8.13 5.33
CA GLY A 122 -2.19 -9.39 5.95
C GLY A 122 -2.37 -9.25 7.46
N GLU A 123 -1.42 -8.57 8.16
CA GLU A 123 -1.52 -8.31 9.59
C GLU A 123 -2.74 -7.43 9.93
N GLN A 124 -2.99 -6.40 9.13
CA GLN A 124 -4.11 -5.48 9.36
C GLN A 124 -5.48 -6.12 9.08
N LEU A 125 -5.58 -6.98 8.07
CA LEU A 125 -6.79 -7.77 7.83
C LEU A 125 -7.03 -8.78 8.96
N ALA A 126 -5.98 -9.46 9.41
CA ALA A 126 -6.08 -10.44 10.49
C ALA A 126 -6.59 -9.84 11.81
N VAL A 127 -6.11 -8.65 12.20
CA VAL A 127 -6.61 -7.92 13.40
C VAL A 127 -8.11 -7.60 13.29
N ARG A 128 -8.64 -7.45 12.07
CA ARG A 128 -10.07 -7.20 11.79
C ARG A 128 -10.88 -8.48 11.63
N GLY A 129 -10.25 -9.65 11.78
CA GLY A 129 -10.90 -10.94 11.56
C GLY A 129 -11.22 -11.24 10.10
N ILE A 130 -10.61 -10.50 9.17
CA ILE A 130 -10.82 -10.65 7.72
C ILE A 130 -9.73 -11.56 7.16
N ARG A 131 -10.13 -12.62 6.50
CA ARG A 131 -9.21 -13.50 5.77
C ARG A 131 -9.15 -13.04 4.29
N PRO A 132 -8.06 -13.32 3.57
CA PRO A 132 -7.98 -13.00 2.15
C PRO A 132 -9.16 -13.53 1.32
N GLN A 133 -9.69 -14.71 1.66
CA GLN A 133 -10.83 -15.33 0.99
C GLN A 133 -12.16 -14.58 1.19
N ASP A 134 -12.25 -13.74 2.19
CA ASP A 134 -13.43 -12.94 2.49
C ASP A 134 -13.49 -11.70 1.59
N LEU A 135 -12.36 -11.32 0.95
CA LEU A 135 -12.30 -10.24 -0.03
C LEU A 135 -12.94 -10.67 -1.35
N ASP A 136 -13.92 -9.92 -1.82
CA ASP A 136 -14.55 -10.14 -3.13
C ASP A 136 -13.63 -9.68 -4.26
N TYR A 137 -12.94 -8.54 -4.04
CA TYR A 137 -12.02 -7.97 -5.02
C TYR A 137 -10.80 -7.37 -4.33
N VAL A 138 -9.64 -7.51 -4.99
CA VAL A 138 -8.48 -6.66 -4.79
C VAL A 138 -8.21 -5.94 -6.09
N LEU A 139 -8.28 -4.61 -6.06
CA LEU A 139 -8.03 -3.74 -7.20
C LEU A 139 -6.66 -3.10 -7.03
N PHE A 140 -5.73 -3.33 -7.94
CA PHE A 140 -4.46 -2.63 -8.01
C PHE A 140 -4.62 -1.37 -8.88
N SER A 141 -4.38 -0.22 -8.30
CA SER A 141 -4.47 1.08 -8.99
C SER A 141 -3.41 1.19 -10.09
N HIS A 142 -2.23 0.61 -9.85
CA HIS A 142 -1.14 0.45 -10.80
C HIS A 142 -0.16 -0.62 -10.27
N LEU A 143 0.92 -0.92 -11.04
CA LEU A 143 1.81 -2.04 -10.74
C LEU A 143 3.14 -1.63 -10.08
N ASP A 144 3.22 -0.45 -9.48
CA ASP A 144 4.41 -0.09 -8.71
C ASP A 144 4.53 -0.97 -7.46
N PRO A 145 5.75 -1.37 -7.06
CA PRO A 145 5.97 -2.32 -5.97
C PRO A 145 5.35 -1.95 -4.63
N ASP A 146 5.26 -0.68 -4.31
CA ASP A 146 4.62 -0.19 -3.08
C ASP A 146 3.09 -0.33 -3.09
N HIS A 147 2.48 -0.67 -4.23
CA HIS A 147 1.05 -0.95 -4.37
C HIS A 147 0.74 -2.44 -4.49
N VAL A 148 1.65 -3.21 -5.13
CA VAL A 148 1.36 -4.61 -5.48
C VAL A 148 2.18 -5.64 -4.70
N ALA A 149 3.28 -5.25 -4.04
CA ALA A 149 4.18 -6.23 -3.43
C ALA A 149 3.51 -7.10 -2.36
N GLY A 150 2.48 -6.60 -1.68
CA GLY A 150 1.68 -7.33 -0.71
C GLY A 150 0.71 -8.36 -1.30
N ILE A 151 0.71 -8.58 -2.63
CA ILE A 151 -0.20 -9.52 -3.31
C ILE A 151 -0.15 -10.94 -2.72
N SER A 152 0.99 -11.38 -2.23
CA SER A 152 1.13 -12.70 -1.59
C SER A 152 0.27 -12.85 -0.33
N GLU A 153 -0.02 -11.75 0.36
CA GLU A 153 -0.83 -11.72 1.58
C GLU A 153 -2.33 -11.67 1.29
N VAL A 154 -2.72 -11.34 0.05
CA VAL A 154 -4.13 -11.21 -0.38
C VAL A 154 -4.51 -12.09 -1.57
N ARG A 155 -3.61 -12.96 -2.03
CA ARG A 155 -3.82 -13.85 -3.20
C ARG A 155 -5.02 -14.80 -3.07
N GLY A 156 -5.56 -14.99 -1.86
CA GLY A 156 -6.75 -15.78 -1.60
C GLY A 156 -8.06 -15.05 -1.91
N ALA A 157 -8.03 -13.79 -2.27
CA ALA A 157 -9.22 -13.03 -2.68
C ALA A 157 -9.90 -13.66 -3.89
N LYS A 158 -11.23 -13.48 -4.00
CA LYS A 158 -12.02 -14.11 -5.08
C LYS A 158 -11.61 -13.59 -6.46
N ARG A 159 -11.21 -12.31 -6.56
CA ARG A 159 -10.77 -11.70 -7.82
C ARG A 159 -9.66 -10.69 -7.57
N LEU A 160 -8.64 -10.71 -8.43
CA LEU A 160 -7.57 -9.72 -8.49
C LEU A 160 -7.73 -8.96 -9.81
N LEU A 161 -7.79 -7.62 -9.73
CA LEU A 161 -8.00 -6.74 -10.87
C LEU A 161 -6.88 -5.71 -10.93
N VAL A 162 -6.55 -5.26 -12.12
CA VAL A 162 -5.62 -4.14 -12.37
C VAL A 162 -6.37 -3.08 -13.15
N ALA A 163 -6.23 -1.81 -12.73
CA ALA A 163 -6.84 -0.67 -13.40
C ALA A 163 -6.09 -0.28 -14.70
#